data_45004d73e1441f523587ae80f9830393
#
_entry.id   45004d73e1441f523587ae80f9830393
#
_cell.length_a   1.000
_cell.length_b   1.000
_cell.length_c   1.000
_cell.angle_alpha   90.00
_cell.angle_beta   90.00
_cell.angle_gamma   90.00
#
_symmetry.space_group_name_H-M   'P 1'
#
loop_
_entity.id
_entity.type
_entity.pdbx_description
1 polymer ?
#
loop_
_entity_poly.entity_id
_entity_poly.type
_entity_poly.pdbx_seq_one_letter_code
_entity_poly.pdbx_strand_id
1 'polypeptide(L)'
;TAVSTGSGLLAILVGAFSGVAVAAIFAVLTLTFLANQVATGLALTIFGVGLSALIGSSFVGISLEPLPQLSVEFLSTIPILGELLFGHDLLVYLSFIMILLAGYFLSKTRPGLILRAVGESHDSAHALGYSVLTVRYLAVLFGGFMSGLAGSYLSLVYTPLWAENMTAGRGWIALALVVFGTWRAGRIAFGAYLFGAITILQLHVQGWGINIASQFMTMLPYIATVVVLVLISQDRIKIKMNAPQSIGKAFRPAK
;
A
#
# COMPACT_ATOMS: atom_id res chain seq x y z
N THR A 1 14.48 -3.12 14.80
CA THR A 1 13.92 -4.26 15.55
C THR A 1 14.52 -5.58 15.07
N ALA A 2 14.50 -5.91 13.75
CA ALA A 2 15.08 -7.17 13.25
C ALA A 2 16.56 -7.34 13.65
N VAL A 3 17.39 -6.31 13.43
CA VAL A 3 18.82 -6.31 13.80
C VAL A 3 19.03 -6.52 15.30
N SER A 4 18.19 -5.89 16.14
CA SER A 4 18.37 -5.93 17.61
C SER A 4 17.80 -7.17 18.28
N THR A 5 16.76 -7.79 17.70
CA THR A 5 16.05 -8.92 18.31
C THR A 5 16.26 -10.24 17.58
N GLY A 6 16.79 -10.22 16.35
CA GLY A 6 16.89 -11.39 15.49
C GLY A 6 15.54 -11.96 15.00
N SER A 7 14.41 -11.32 15.35
CA SER A 7 13.07 -11.83 15.02
C SER A 7 12.41 -11.04 13.90
N GLY A 8 12.21 -11.70 12.76
CA GLY A 8 11.49 -11.13 11.61
C GLY A 8 10.01 -10.84 11.91
N LEU A 9 9.34 -11.71 12.68
CA LEU A 9 7.94 -11.52 13.05
C LEU A 9 7.74 -10.29 13.93
N LEU A 10 8.60 -10.10 14.92
CA LEU A 10 8.57 -8.88 15.76
C LEU A 10 8.83 -7.62 14.92
N ALA A 11 9.74 -7.69 13.97
CA ALA A 11 10.02 -6.57 13.08
C ALA A 11 8.81 -6.20 12.21
N ILE A 12 8.10 -7.19 11.67
CA ILE A 12 6.87 -6.99 10.89
C ILE A 12 5.80 -6.31 11.76
N LEU A 13 5.57 -6.81 12.98
CA LEU A 13 4.57 -6.23 13.89
C LEU A 13 4.93 -4.79 14.29
N VAL A 14 6.18 -4.55 14.67
CA VAL A 14 6.64 -3.20 15.02
C VAL A 14 6.52 -2.25 13.83
N GLY A 15 6.87 -2.69 12.62
CA GLY A 15 6.69 -1.92 11.40
C GLY A 15 5.23 -1.58 11.13
N ALA A 16 4.32 -2.56 11.26
CA ALA A 16 2.89 -2.36 11.10
C ALA A 16 2.34 -1.33 12.12
N PHE A 17 2.68 -1.47 13.40
CA PHE A 17 2.24 -0.54 14.44
C PHE A 17 2.89 0.85 14.34
N SER A 18 4.12 0.95 13.83
CA SER A 18 4.73 2.24 13.51
C SER A 18 3.92 2.99 12.43
N GLY A 19 3.45 2.27 11.42
CA GLY A 19 2.53 2.80 10.41
C GLY A 19 1.22 3.29 11.02
N VAL A 20 0.65 2.54 11.97
CA VAL A 20 -0.56 2.97 12.74
C VAL A 20 -0.29 4.24 13.51
N ALA A 21 0.86 4.36 14.18
CA ALA A 21 1.21 5.54 14.99
C ALA A 21 1.26 6.82 14.12
N VAL A 22 1.94 6.76 12.98
CA VAL A 22 1.98 7.90 12.03
C VAL A 22 0.60 8.21 11.46
N ALA A 23 -0.17 7.17 11.10
CA ALA A 23 -1.54 7.33 10.63
C ALA A 23 -2.47 7.91 11.70
N ALA A 24 -2.26 7.61 12.99
CA ALA A 24 -3.01 8.20 14.08
C ALA A 24 -2.75 9.72 14.19
N ILE A 25 -1.50 10.15 14.04
CA ILE A 25 -1.16 11.59 13.98
C ILE A 25 -1.91 12.25 12.81
N PHE A 26 -1.85 11.65 11.63
CA PHE A 26 -2.59 12.14 10.48
C PHE A 26 -4.10 12.22 10.75
N ALA A 27 -4.69 11.18 11.32
CA ALA A 27 -6.12 11.12 11.61
C ALA A 27 -6.54 12.22 12.61
N VAL A 28 -5.79 12.43 13.68
CA VAL A 28 -6.08 13.49 14.67
C VAL A 28 -6.03 14.87 14.00
N LEU A 29 -5.00 15.15 13.23
CA LEU A 29 -4.85 16.45 12.57
C LEU A 29 -5.96 16.70 11.54
N THR A 30 -6.30 15.70 10.72
CA THR A 30 -7.23 15.89 9.60
C THR A 30 -8.69 15.63 9.96
N LEU A 31 -8.99 14.73 10.89
CA LEU A 31 -10.37 14.37 11.25
C LEU A 31 -10.87 15.12 12.47
N THR A 32 -10.00 15.40 13.46
CA THR A 32 -10.40 16.14 14.67
C THR A 32 -10.14 17.64 14.51
N PHE A 33 -8.91 18.04 14.14
CA PHE A 33 -8.56 19.44 13.96
C PHE A 33 -8.94 19.99 12.58
N LEU A 34 -9.43 19.14 11.67
CA LEU A 34 -9.87 19.51 10.33
C LEU A 34 -8.79 20.23 9.50
N ALA A 35 -7.52 19.91 9.76
CA ALA A 35 -6.39 20.44 8.99
C ALA A 35 -6.47 20.00 7.53
N ASN A 36 -5.83 20.75 6.64
CA ASN A 36 -5.76 20.40 5.23
C ASN A 36 -5.07 19.05 5.02
N GLN A 37 -5.79 18.08 4.44
CA GLN A 37 -5.34 16.69 4.32
C GLN A 37 -4.09 16.56 3.46
N VAL A 38 -3.99 17.34 2.37
CA VAL A 38 -2.84 17.29 1.46
C VAL A 38 -1.60 17.87 2.15
N ALA A 39 -1.72 19.05 2.77
CA ALA A 39 -0.61 19.68 3.47
C ALA A 39 -0.12 18.82 4.65
N THR A 40 -1.04 18.26 5.43
CA THR A 40 -0.72 17.35 6.54
C THR A 40 -0.02 16.08 6.04
N GLY A 41 -0.50 15.49 4.95
CA GLY A 41 0.12 14.31 4.34
C GLY A 41 1.55 14.57 3.87
N LEU A 42 1.78 15.70 3.18
CA LEU A 42 3.13 16.10 2.74
C LEU A 42 4.06 16.38 3.92
N ALA A 43 3.58 17.09 4.94
CA ALA A 43 4.38 17.37 6.14
C ALA A 43 4.77 16.06 6.87
N LEU A 44 3.83 15.12 7.03
CA LEU A 44 4.11 13.82 7.64
C LEU A 44 5.02 12.94 6.77
N THR A 45 4.97 13.07 5.45
CA THR A 45 5.91 12.37 4.56
C THR A 45 7.34 12.86 4.80
N ILE A 46 7.56 14.18 4.84
CA ILE A 46 8.88 14.77 5.11
C ILE A 46 9.35 14.38 6.52
N PHE A 47 8.46 14.50 7.52
CA PHE A 47 8.74 14.08 8.89
C PHE A 47 9.13 12.59 8.95
N GLY A 48 8.38 11.71 8.28
CA GLY A 48 8.65 10.28 8.26
C GLY A 48 9.99 9.93 7.62
N VAL A 49 10.34 10.59 6.50
CA VAL A 49 11.64 10.43 5.86
C VAL A 49 12.77 10.88 6.81
N GLY A 50 12.64 12.06 7.42
CA GLY A 50 13.65 12.57 8.35
C GLY A 50 13.79 11.69 9.60
N LEU A 51 12.67 11.23 10.18
CA LEU A 51 12.68 10.32 11.34
C LEU A 51 13.31 8.97 10.98
N SER A 52 12.97 8.43 9.81
CA SER A 52 13.57 7.18 9.30
C SER A 52 15.08 7.34 9.09
N ALA A 53 15.54 8.45 8.52
CA ALA A 53 16.96 8.72 8.32
C ALA A 53 17.69 8.82 9.66
N LEU A 54 17.11 9.54 10.64
CA LEU A 54 17.69 9.69 11.98
C LEU A 54 17.85 8.36 12.70
N ILE A 55 16.79 7.54 12.75
CA ILE A 55 16.81 6.24 13.43
C ILE A 55 17.61 5.22 12.64
N GLY A 56 17.52 5.27 11.29
CA GLY A 56 18.11 4.30 10.39
C GLY A 56 19.62 4.46 10.21
N SER A 57 20.16 5.66 10.46
CA SER A 57 21.59 5.96 10.24
C SER A 57 22.55 4.95 10.92
N SER A 58 22.17 4.45 12.10
CA SER A 58 22.95 3.45 12.84
C SER A 58 22.91 2.04 12.24
N PHE A 59 22.05 1.80 11.25
CA PHE A 59 21.81 0.48 10.63
C PHE A 59 22.25 0.42 9.18
N VAL A 60 22.90 1.46 8.67
CA VAL A 60 23.45 1.51 7.32
C VAL A 60 24.51 0.43 7.13
N GLY A 61 24.42 -0.33 6.04
CA GLY A 61 25.39 -1.39 5.72
C GLY A 61 25.18 -2.70 6.48
N ILE A 62 24.20 -2.80 7.37
CA ILE A 62 23.87 -4.04 8.04
C ILE A 62 22.84 -4.79 7.18
N SER A 63 23.26 -5.88 6.56
CA SER A 63 22.34 -6.79 5.85
C SER A 63 21.65 -7.72 6.83
N LEU A 64 20.39 -8.01 6.56
CA LEU A 64 19.58 -8.98 7.30
C LEU A 64 19.50 -10.29 6.52
N GLU A 65 19.37 -11.40 7.21
CA GLU A 65 18.91 -12.63 6.57
C GLU A 65 17.47 -12.42 6.11
N PRO A 66 17.15 -12.70 4.83
CA PRO A 66 15.79 -12.59 4.34
C PRO A 66 14.86 -13.54 5.09
N LEU A 67 13.58 -13.17 5.18
CA LEU A 67 12.58 -14.04 5.82
C LEU A 67 12.54 -15.40 5.12
N PRO A 68 12.36 -16.49 5.89
CA PRO A 68 12.30 -17.84 5.33
C PRO A 68 11.15 -17.96 4.34
N GLN A 69 11.43 -18.58 3.20
CA GLN A 69 10.42 -18.92 2.23
C GLN A 69 9.62 -20.12 2.70
N LEU A 70 8.31 -20.03 2.59
CA LEU A 70 7.40 -21.13 2.90
C LEU A 70 7.29 -22.03 1.66
N SER A 71 8.24 -22.93 1.48
CA SER A 71 8.21 -23.91 0.39
C SER A 71 7.37 -25.12 0.81
N VAL A 72 6.30 -25.40 0.08
CA VAL A 72 5.58 -26.67 0.17
C VAL A 72 6.16 -27.58 -0.92
N GLU A 73 7.13 -28.44 -0.55
CA GLU A 73 7.92 -29.25 -1.50
C GLU A 73 7.08 -29.98 -2.55
N PHE A 74 5.92 -30.52 -2.16
CA PHE A 74 5.05 -31.26 -3.08
C PHE A 74 4.38 -30.37 -4.13
N LEU A 75 4.08 -29.10 -3.82
CA LEU A 75 3.38 -28.17 -4.72
C LEU A 75 4.35 -27.33 -5.54
N SER A 76 5.58 -27.16 -5.10
CA SER A 76 6.64 -26.46 -5.83
C SER A 76 7.16 -27.23 -7.05
N THR A 77 6.89 -28.55 -7.15
CA THR A 77 7.29 -29.39 -8.29
C THR A 77 6.40 -29.22 -9.53
N ILE A 78 5.26 -28.53 -9.42
CA ILE A 78 4.36 -28.29 -10.56
C ILE A 78 5.01 -27.25 -11.48
N PRO A 79 5.32 -27.58 -12.76
CA PRO A 79 5.97 -26.66 -13.67
C PRO A 79 5.11 -25.39 -13.88
N ILE A 80 5.73 -24.22 -13.80
CA ILE A 80 5.14 -22.87 -13.95
C ILE A 80 4.27 -22.46 -12.76
N LEU A 81 3.26 -23.25 -12.34
CA LEU A 81 2.37 -22.92 -11.24
C LEU A 81 3.05 -23.06 -9.86
N GLY A 82 3.99 -24.00 -9.75
CA GLY A 82 4.76 -24.22 -8.54
C GLY A 82 5.59 -22.99 -8.17
N GLU A 83 6.38 -22.49 -9.10
CA GLU A 83 7.20 -21.30 -8.90
C GLU A 83 6.39 -20.02 -8.77
N LEU A 84 5.24 -19.92 -9.45
CA LEU A 84 4.40 -18.72 -9.43
C LEU A 84 3.59 -18.55 -8.14
N LEU A 85 3.16 -19.66 -7.53
CA LEU A 85 2.24 -19.64 -6.38
C LEU A 85 2.86 -20.15 -5.08
N PHE A 86 3.92 -20.96 -5.18
CA PHE A 86 4.54 -21.61 -4.03
C PHE A 86 6.03 -21.25 -3.96
N GLY A 87 6.58 -21.16 -2.73
CA GLY A 87 7.98 -20.77 -2.53
C GLY A 87 8.15 -19.28 -2.25
N HIS A 88 7.09 -18.59 -1.87
CA HIS A 88 7.14 -17.19 -1.44
C HIS A 88 7.22 -17.06 0.09
N ASP A 89 7.56 -15.86 0.54
CA ASP A 89 7.57 -15.51 1.95
C ASP A 89 6.16 -15.28 2.51
N LEU A 90 6.06 -15.25 3.84
CA LEU A 90 4.81 -15.05 4.57
C LEU A 90 4.04 -13.78 4.14
N LEU A 91 4.76 -12.67 3.86
CA LEU A 91 4.12 -11.40 3.54
C LEU A 91 3.49 -11.40 2.15
N VAL A 92 4.04 -12.15 1.19
CA VAL A 92 3.44 -12.36 -0.13
C VAL A 92 2.12 -13.11 0.00
N TYR A 93 2.09 -14.23 0.75
CA TYR A 93 0.82 -14.94 1.00
C TYR A 93 -0.19 -14.09 1.74
N LEU A 94 0.26 -13.32 2.72
CA LEU A 94 -0.59 -12.37 3.43
C LEU A 94 -1.20 -11.35 2.46
N SER A 95 -0.46 -10.87 1.45
CA SER A 95 -0.98 -9.92 0.46
C SER A 95 -2.13 -10.51 -0.36
N PHE A 96 -2.03 -11.77 -0.81
CA PHE A 96 -3.13 -12.45 -1.51
C PHE A 96 -4.38 -12.56 -0.63
N ILE A 97 -4.19 -13.00 0.62
CA ILE A 97 -5.29 -13.12 1.59
C ILE A 97 -5.93 -11.76 1.83
N MET A 98 -5.13 -10.71 2.01
CA MET A 98 -5.64 -9.35 2.26
C MET A 98 -6.43 -8.78 1.07
N ILE A 99 -6.04 -9.07 -0.17
CA ILE A 99 -6.80 -8.67 -1.36
C ILE A 99 -8.19 -9.32 -1.36
N LEU A 100 -8.26 -10.64 -1.09
CA LEU A 100 -9.51 -11.38 -1.02
C LEU A 100 -10.38 -10.88 0.13
N LEU A 101 -9.78 -10.71 1.33
CA LEU A 101 -10.49 -10.22 2.51
C LEU A 101 -11.02 -8.80 2.31
N ALA A 102 -10.21 -7.89 1.75
CA ALA A 102 -10.64 -6.52 1.46
C ALA A 102 -11.81 -6.50 0.45
N GLY A 103 -11.72 -7.29 -0.62
CA GLY A 103 -12.78 -7.43 -1.60
C GLY A 103 -14.07 -7.98 -0.98
N TYR A 104 -13.98 -9.03 -0.19
CA TYR A 104 -15.11 -9.63 0.54
C TYR A 104 -15.69 -8.66 1.57
N PHE A 105 -14.83 -8.05 2.41
CA PHE A 105 -15.24 -7.10 3.43
C PHE A 105 -16.04 -5.95 2.84
N LEU A 106 -15.51 -5.28 1.81
CA LEU A 106 -16.15 -4.13 1.18
C LEU A 106 -17.45 -4.47 0.46
N SER A 107 -17.61 -5.70 -0.07
CA SER A 107 -18.75 -6.06 -0.91
C SER A 107 -19.81 -6.89 -0.21
N LYS A 108 -19.47 -7.65 0.82
CA LYS A 108 -20.33 -8.68 1.42
C LYS A 108 -20.60 -8.51 2.91
N THR A 109 -19.90 -7.60 3.61
CA THR A 109 -20.07 -7.42 5.04
C THR A 109 -20.83 -6.13 5.39
N ARG A 110 -21.59 -6.15 6.49
CA ARG A 110 -22.27 -4.94 6.99
C ARG A 110 -21.30 -3.80 7.32
N PRO A 111 -20.19 -4.00 8.04
CA PRO A 111 -19.22 -2.94 8.30
C PRO A 111 -18.60 -2.37 7.01
N GLY A 112 -18.33 -3.21 6.00
CA GLY A 112 -17.83 -2.76 4.71
C GLY A 112 -18.84 -1.89 3.95
N LEU A 113 -20.14 -2.23 4.01
CA LEU A 113 -21.19 -1.41 3.44
C LEU A 113 -21.33 -0.06 4.17
N ILE A 114 -21.21 -0.05 5.50
CA ILE A 114 -21.20 1.20 6.29
C ILE A 114 -20.00 2.07 5.90
N LEU A 115 -18.80 1.48 5.76
CA LEU A 115 -17.62 2.20 5.32
C LEU A 115 -17.81 2.85 3.94
N ARG A 116 -18.42 2.13 3.00
CA ARG A 116 -18.75 2.66 1.67
C ARG A 116 -19.83 3.75 1.74
N ALA A 117 -20.86 3.59 2.56
CA ALA A 117 -21.88 4.60 2.76
C ALA A 117 -21.32 5.90 3.33
N VAL A 118 -20.41 5.81 4.32
CA VAL A 118 -19.66 6.96 4.84
C VAL A 118 -18.79 7.60 3.76
N GLY A 119 -18.16 6.79 2.90
CA GLY A 119 -17.37 7.28 1.76
C GLY A 119 -18.23 8.00 0.71
N GLU A 120 -19.48 7.60 0.53
CA GLU A 120 -20.39 8.22 -0.45
C GLU A 120 -20.95 9.54 0.08
N SER A 121 -21.50 9.56 1.29
CA SER A 121 -22.05 10.76 1.92
C SER A 121 -21.91 10.71 3.43
N HIS A 122 -21.10 11.61 3.97
CA HIS A 122 -20.94 11.76 5.42
C HIS A 122 -22.26 12.11 6.11
N ASP A 123 -23.01 13.07 5.54
CA ASP A 123 -24.25 13.59 6.13
C ASP A 123 -25.35 12.54 6.12
N SER A 124 -25.49 11.80 5.02
CA SER A 124 -26.48 10.71 4.93
C SER A 124 -26.15 9.58 5.91
N ALA A 125 -24.89 9.19 6.03
CA ALA A 125 -24.47 8.17 6.98
C ALA A 125 -24.69 8.62 8.42
N HIS A 126 -24.43 9.90 8.74
CA HIS A 126 -24.68 10.50 10.05
C HIS A 126 -26.17 10.53 10.38
N ALA A 127 -27.02 10.93 9.44
CA ALA A 127 -28.47 10.96 9.59
C ALA A 127 -29.07 9.56 9.88
N LEU A 128 -28.43 8.50 9.38
CA LEU A 128 -28.76 7.11 9.68
C LEU A 128 -28.23 6.62 11.04
N GLY A 129 -27.57 7.49 11.82
CA GLY A 129 -27.04 7.18 13.16
C GLY A 129 -25.66 6.56 13.19
N TYR A 130 -24.93 6.48 12.07
CA TYR A 130 -23.56 5.95 12.06
C TYR A 130 -22.55 7.00 12.52
N SER A 131 -21.59 6.58 13.35
CA SER A 131 -20.48 7.42 13.77
C SER A 131 -19.45 7.58 12.64
N VAL A 132 -19.60 8.64 11.83
CA VAL A 132 -18.75 8.94 10.68
C VAL A 132 -17.28 9.08 11.10
N LEU A 133 -16.99 9.78 12.20
CA LEU A 133 -15.62 9.96 12.69
C LEU A 133 -14.97 8.64 13.06
N THR A 134 -15.64 7.78 13.82
CA THR A 134 -15.11 6.47 14.23
C THR A 134 -14.79 5.61 13.02
N VAL A 135 -15.69 5.56 12.03
CA VAL A 135 -15.47 4.78 10.80
C VAL A 135 -14.25 5.30 10.03
N ARG A 136 -14.11 6.62 9.91
CA ARG A 136 -12.96 7.24 9.24
C ARG A 136 -11.66 7.01 9.99
N TYR A 137 -11.65 7.12 11.32
CA TYR A 137 -10.48 6.80 12.14
C TYR A 137 -10.03 5.36 11.92
N LEU A 138 -10.93 4.40 12.02
CA LEU A 138 -10.61 2.99 11.81
C LEU A 138 -10.06 2.73 10.40
N ALA A 139 -10.62 3.37 9.37
CA ALA A 139 -10.13 3.23 8.01
C ALA A 139 -8.72 3.79 7.83
N VAL A 140 -8.42 4.96 8.41
CA VAL A 140 -7.10 5.58 8.35
C VAL A 140 -6.06 4.74 9.11
N LEU A 141 -6.39 4.27 10.31
CA LEU A 141 -5.50 3.42 11.11
C LEU A 141 -5.22 2.09 10.41
N PHE A 142 -6.25 1.48 9.80
CA PHE A 142 -6.07 0.28 8.98
C PHE A 142 -5.15 0.54 7.77
N GLY A 143 -5.32 1.67 7.09
CA GLY A 143 -4.42 2.09 6.02
C GLY A 143 -2.98 2.25 6.50
N GLY A 144 -2.78 2.84 7.68
CA GLY A 144 -1.47 2.96 8.32
C GLY A 144 -0.83 1.61 8.64
N PHE A 145 -1.63 0.67 9.18
CA PHE A 145 -1.20 -0.70 9.44
C PHE A 145 -0.71 -1.41 8.17
N MET A 146 -1.48 -1.33 7.09
CA MET A 146 -1.10 -1.91 5.79
C MET A 146 0.15 -1.25 5.20
N SER A 147 0.28 0.07 5.33
CA SER A 147 1.48 0.79 4.88
C SER A 147 2.72 0.40 5.67
N GLY A 148 2.59 0.18 6.98
CA GLY A 148 3.66 -0.33 7.83
C GLY A 148 4.09 -1.75 7.46
N LEU A 149 3.14 -2.64 7.15
CA LEU A 149 3.43 -3.98 6.62
C LEU A 149 4.18 -3.90 5.28
N ALA A 150 3.76 -3.02 4.37
CA ALA A 150 4.45 -2.82 3.10
C ALA A 150 5.88 -2.30 3.27
N GLY A 151 6.10 -1.39 4.24
CA GLY A 151 7.44 -0.93 4.61
C GLY A 151 8.31 -2.05 5.18
N SER A 152 7.75 -2.91 6.01
CA SER A 152 8.44 -4.10 6.53
C SER A 152 8.82 -5.07 5.42
N TYR A 153 7.95 -5.29 4.43
CA TYR A 153 8.26 -6.11 3.26
C TYR A 153 9.49 -5.59 2.50
N LEU A 154 9.56 -4.26 2.28
CA LEU A 154 10.68 -3.66 1.58
C LEU A 154 12.03 -3.92 2.26
N SER A 155 12.08 -3.79 3.59
CA SER A 155 13.33 -3.86 4.36
C SER A 155 13.69 -5.26 4.88
N LEU A 156 12.75 -6.22 4.87
CA LEU A 156 12.98 -7.58 5.39
C LEU A 156 13.02 -8.64 4.29
N VAL A 157 12.40 -8.36 3.12
CA VAL A 157 12.25 -9.34 2.05
C VAL A 157 12.82 -8.83 0.73
N TYR A 158 12.29 -7.71 0.25
CA TYR A 158 12.63 -7.20 -1.08
C TYR A 158 14.09 -6.72 -1.17
N THR A 159 14.54 -5.95 -0.18
CA THR A 159 15.92 -5.50 -0.05
C THR A 159 16.29 -5.63 1.43
N PRO A 160 16.83 -6.78 1.88
CA PRO A 160 17.00 -7.11 3.30
C PRO A 160 18.11 -6.29 3.96
N LEU A 161 17.97 -4.99 3.91
CA LEU A 161 18.81 -3.98 4.53
C LEU A 161 18.03 -2.68 4.67
N TRP A 162 18.48 -1.78 5.51
CA TRP A 162 17.97 -0.43 5.55
C TRP A 162 18.80 0.48 4.64
N ALA A 163 18.16 1.23 3.78
CA ALA A 163 18.76 2.29 2.99
C ALA A 163 17.91 3.55 3.09
N GLU A 164 18.59 4.70 3.11
CA GLU A 164 17.91 5.99 3.12
C GLU A 164 17.01 6.14 1.88
N ASN A 165 15.82 6.66 2.08
CA ASN A 165 14.83 6.90 1.03
C ASN A 165 14.43 5.63 0.21
N MET A 166 14.54 4.43 0.78
CA MET A 166 14.25 3.17 0.08
C MET A 166 12.79 3.05 -0.41
N THR A 167 11.87 3.81 0.14
CA THR A 167 10.47 3.86 -0.31
C THR A 167 10.26 4.72 -1.56
N ALA A 168 11.11 5.72 -1.81
CA ALA A 168 11.27 6.52 -3.02
C ALA A 168 10.01 6.69 -3.89
N GLY A 169 8.96 7.31 -3.36
CA GLY A 169 7.73 7.59 -4.13
C GLY A 169 6.79 6.39 -4.37
N ARG A 170 7.09 5.20 -3.86
CA ARG A 170 6.24 3.99 -4.01
C ARG A 170 4.82 4.19 -3.48
N GLY A 171 4.62 5.04 -2.47
CA GLY A 171 3.31 5.43 -1.99
C GLY A 171 2.45 6.16 -3.02
N TRP A 172 3.06 7.00 -3.85
CA TRP A 172 2.38 7.68 -4.96
C TRP A 172 1.95 6.70 -6.05
N ILE A 173 2.78 5.68 -6.33
CA ILE A 173 2.44 4.59 -7.25
C ILE A 173 1.24 3.81 -6.72
N ALA A 174 1.22 3.47 -5.42
CA ALA A 174 0.10 2.79 -4.79
C ALA A 174 -1.20 3.62 -4.91
N LEU A 175 -1.15 4.93 -4.70
CA LEU A 175 -2.29 5.82 -4.90
C LEU A 175 -2.76 5.83 -6.37
N ALA A 176 -1.83 5.93 -7.32
CA ALA A 176 -2.14 5.86 -8.75
C ALA A 176 -2.81 4.53 -9.12
N LEU A 177 -2.35 3.41 -8.55
CA LEU A 177 -2.94 2.09 -8.77
C LEU A 177 -4.37 1.98 -8.20
N VAL A 178 -4.70 2.67 -7.11
CA VAL A 178 -6.07 2.74 -6.58
C VAL A 178 -7.00 3.46 -7.57
N VAL A 179 -6.56 4.60 -8.11
CA VAL A 179 -7.30 5.33 -9.15
C VAL A 179 -7.44 4.49 -10.40
N PHE A 180 -6.35 3.85 -10.86
CA PHE A 180 -6.31 2.87 -11.95
C PHE A 180 -7.33 1.75 -11.75
N GLY A 181 -7.34 1.12 -10.58
CA GLY A 181 -8.26 0.04 -10.23
C GLY A 181 -9.70 0.49 -10.04
N THR A 182 -9.99 1.80 -10.20
CA THR A 182 -11.33 2.37 -10.00
C THR A 182 -11.95 1.95 -8.66
N TRP A 183 -11.15 1.99 -7.59
CA TRP A 183 -11.52 1.59 -6.21
C TRP A 183 -12.04 0.15 -6.10
N ARG A 184 -11.68 -0.76 -7.01
CA ARG A 184 -12.03 -2.18 -6.96
C ARG A 184 -10.81 -3.02 -6.60
N ALA A 185 -10.86 -3.77 -5.51
CA ALA A 185 -9.74 -4.54 -4.98
C ALA A 185 -9.08 -5.46 -6.04
N GLY A 186 -9.86 -6.22 -6.81
CA GLY A 186 -9.33 -7.10 -7.85
C GLY A 186 -8.60 -6.37 -8.98
N ARG A 187 -9.07 -5.18 -9.38
CA ARG A 187 -8.39 -4.37 -10.40
C ARG A 187 -7.11 -3.73 -9.85
N ILE A 188 -7.13 -3.30 -8.60
CA ILE A 188 -5.95 -2.77 -7.91
C ILE A 188 -4.88 -3.85 -7.81
N ALA A 189 -5.27 -5.08 -7.45
CA ALA A 189 -4.37 -6.23 -7.42
C ALA A 189 -3.76 -6.51 -8.80
N PHE A 190 -4.57 -6.58 -9.84
CA PHE A 190 -4.08 -6.75 -11.21
C PHE A 190 -3.08 -5.66 -11.60
N GLY A 191 -3.40 -4.39 -11.31
CA GLY A 191 -2.50 -3.26 -11.57
C GLY A 191 -1.19 -3.36 -10.80
N ALA A 192 -1.23 -3.77 -9.53
CA ALA A 192 -0.05 -3.94 -8.71
C ALA A 192 0.89 -5.04 -9.24
N TYR A 193 0.33 -6.19 -9.63
CA TYR A 193 1.12 -7.28 -10.25
C TYR A 193 1.65 -6.91 -11.64
N LEU A 194 0.85 -6.21 -12.44
CA LEU A 194 1.32 -5.70 -13.74
C LEU A 194 2.50 -4.74 -13.56
N PHE A 195 2.39 -3.80 -12.62
CA PHE A 195 3.48 -2.87 -12.31
C PHE A 195 4.73 -3.62 -11.80
N GLY A 196 4.55 -4.59 -10.92
CA GLY A 196 5.64 -5.44 -10.43
C GLY A 196 6.30 -6.24 -11.55
N ALA A 197 5.51 -6.85 -12.44
CA ALA A 197 6.02 -7.61 -13.59
C ALA A 197 6.84 -6.72 -14.54
N ILE A 198 6.38 -5.50 -14.83
CA ILE A 198 7.14 -4.55 -15.66
C ILE A 198 8.45 -4.14 -14.97
N THR A 199 8.44 -3.96 -13.65
CA THR A 199 9.64 -3.64 -12.88
C THR A 199 10.67 -4.78 -12.92
N ILE A 200 10.23 -6.03 -12.82
CA ILE A 200 11.10 -7.20 -12.92
C ILE A 200 11.61 -7.37 -14.36
N LEU A 201 10.73 -7.22 -15.35
CA LEU A 201 11.11 -7.29 -16.76
C LEU A 201 12.19 -6.26 -17.11
N GLN A 202 12.09 -5.06 -16.59
CA GLN A 202 13.10 -4.01 -16.72
C GLN A 202 14.49 -4.50 -16.28
N LEU A 203 14.58 -5.18 -15.13
CA LEU A 203 15.85 -5.69 -14.60
C LEU A 203 16.42 -6.80 -15.51
N HIS A 204 15.57 -7.70 -16.02
CA HIS A 204 15.98 -8.77 -16.94
C HIS A 204 16.48 -8.22 -18.27
N VAL A 205 15.79 -7.24 -18.84
CA VAL A 205 16.18 -6.60 -20.11
C VAL A 205 17.56 -5.94 -20.01
N GLN A 206 17.88 -5.34 -18.86
CA GLN A 206 19.22 -4.83 -18.60
C GLN A 206 20.28 -5.94 -18.58
N GLY A 207 19.93 -7.13 -18.05
CA GLY A 207 20.80 -8.31 -18.03
C GLY A 207 21.04 -8.93 -19.40
N TRP A 208 20.16 -8.71 -20.38
CA TRP A 208 20.33 -9.21 -21.76
C TRP A 208 21.31 -8.39 -22.60
N GLY A 209 22.00 -7.42 -22.03
CA GLY A 209 22.99 -6.61 -22.72
C GLY A 209 22.42 -5.60 -23.72
N ILE A 210 21.12 -5.31 -23.63
CA ILE A 210 20.48 -4.29 -24.45
C ILE A 210 20.96 -2.93 -23.92
N ASN A 211 21.75 -2.20 -24.73
CA ASN A 211 22.31 -0.89 -24.38
C ASN A 211 21.24 0.23 -24.39
N ILE A 212 20.25 0.12 -23.52
CA ILE A 212 19.30 1.20 -23.25
C ILE A 212 19.73 1.84 -21.92
N ALA A 213 19.86 3.17 -21.90
CA ALA A 213 20.21 3.87 -20.66
C ALA A 213 19.24 3.49 -19.52
N SER A 214 19.78 3.16 -18.35
CA SER A 214 19.02 2.66 -17.19
C SER A 214 17.88 3.60 -16.78
N GLN A 215 18.05 4.90 -17.03
CA GLN A 215 17.04 5.92 -16.77
C GLN A 215 15.74 5.70 -17.59
N PHE A 216 15.86 5.32 -18.86
CA PHE A 216 14.67 4.99 -19.68
C PHE A 216 13.99 3.73 -19.19
N MET A 217 14.77 2.74 -18.76
CA MET A 217 14.22 1.51 -18.20
C MET A 217 13.45 1.78 -16.89
N THR A 218 13.99 2.61 -15.99
CA THR A 218 13.30 2.97 -14.76
C THR A 218 12.01 3.79 -14.98
N MET A 219 11.84 4.43 -16.14
CA MET A 219 10.61 5.11 -16.51
C MET A 219 9.49 4.17 -17.00
N LEU A 220 9.82 2.95 -17.48
CA LEU A 220 8.84 2.03 -18.08
C LEU A 220 7.63 1.74 -17.20
N PRO A 221 7.76 1.39 -15.90
CA PRO A 221 6.61 1.14 -15.06
C PRO A 221 5.69 2.35 -14.91
N TYR A 222 6.27 3.56 -14.87
CA TYR A 222 5.51 4.82 -14.77
C TYR A 222 4.79 5.14 -16.08
N ILE A 223 5.48 4.96 -17.22
CA ILE A 223 4.87 5.14 -18.55
C ILE A 223 3.73 4.15 -18.73
N ALA A 224 3.93 2.88 -18.39
CA ALA A 224 2.87 1.88 -18.45
C ALA A 224 1.66 2.29 -17.57
N THR A 225 1.91 2.77 -16.37
CA THR A 225 0.85 3.28 -15.47
C THR A 225 0.09 4.44 -16.11
N VAL A 226 0.80 5.41 -16.70
CA VAL A 226 0.18 6.55 -17.39
C VAL A 226 -0.65 6.10 -18.59
N VAL A 227 -0.12 5.22 -19.43
CA VAL A 227 -0.84 4.67 -20.59
C VAL A 227 -2.13 3.99 -20.15
N VAL A 228 -2.05 3.13 -19.14
CA VAL A 228 -3.22 2.43 -18.63
C VAL A 228 -4.22 3.39 -17.97
N LEU A 229 -3.76 4.41 -17.23
CA LEU A 229 -4.62 5.47 -16.71
C LEU A 229 -5.35 6.21 -17.82
N VAL A 230 -4.67 6.54 -18.91
CA VAL A 230 -5.28 7.22 -20.08
C VAL A 230 -6.36 6.33 -20.70
N LEU A 231 -6.07 5.05 -20.92
CA LEU A 231 -7.03 4.09 -21.49
C LEU A 231 -8.28 3.92 -20.61
N ILE A 232 -8.10 3.86 -19.28
CA ILE A 232 -9.22 3.73 -18.35
C ILE A 232 -9.98 5.05 -18.18
N SER A 233 -9.31 6.19 -18.26
CA SER A 233 -9.93 7.53 -18.17
C SER A 233 -10.94 7.80 -19.28
N GLN A 234 -10.91 7.08 -20.38
CA GLN A 234 -11.92 7.17 -21.43
C GLN A 234 -13.32 6.80 -20.89
N ASP A 235 -13.40 5.96 -19.87
CA ASP A 235 -14.65 5.52 -19.24
C ASP A 235 -14.98 6.37 -17.98
N ARG A 236 -15.09 7.69 -18.17
CA ARG A 236 -15.35 8.68 -17.08
C ARG A 236 -16.56 8.32 -16.22
N ILE A 237 -17.58 7.67 -16.80
CA ILE A 237 -18.79 7.25 -16.08
C ILE A 237 -18.45 6.19 -15.04
N LYS A 238 -17.66 5.17 -15.39
CA LYS A 238 -17.28 4.09 -14.45
C LYS A 238 -16.36 4.56 -13.33
N ILE A 239 -15.46 5.49 -13.61
CA ILE A 239 -14.58 6.07 -12.59
C ILE A 239 -15.42 6.85 -11.57
N LYS A 240 -16.31 7.72 -12.05
CA LYS A 240 -17.18 8.55 -11.21
C LYS A 240 -18.16 7.72 -10.36
N MET A 241 -18.64 6.59 -10.87
CA MET A 241 -19.57 5.71 -10.14
C MET A 241 -18.94 4.93 -8.99
N ASN A 242 -17.62 4.69 -9.00
CA ASN A 242 -16.96 3.89 -7.97
C ASN A 242 -16.14 4.73 -6.98
N ALA A 243 -15.78 5.95 -7.35
CA ALA A 243 -15.01 6.84 -6.48
C ALA A 243 -15.86 7.33 -5.31
N PRO A 244 -15.39 7.25 -4.06
CA PRO A 244 -16.13 7.81 -2.93
C PRO A 244 -16.33 9.32 -3.10
N GLN A 245 -17.59 9.78 -3.08
CA GLN A 245 -17.93 11.18 -3.33
C GLN A 245 -17.46 12.13 -2.21
N SER A 246 -17.23 11.58 -1.01
CA SER A 246 -16.77 12.30 0.17
C SER A 246 -15.25 12.28 0.34
N ILE A 247 -14.50 11.77 -0.64
CA ILE A 247 -13.03 11.72 -0.57
C ILE A 247 -12.46 13.14 -0.43
N GLY A 248 -11.56 13.33 0.52
CA GLY A 248 -10.93 14.62 0.79
C GLY A 248 -11.83 15.66 1.49
N LYS A 249 -13.11 15.40 1.70
CA LYS A 249 -14.03 16.32 2.38
C LYS A 249 -13.89 16.25 3.89
N ALA A 250 -13.84 17.42 4.53
CA ALA A 250 -13.96 17.52 5.99
C ALA A 250 -15.40 17.21 6.40
N PHE A 251 -15.59 16.53 7.52
CA PHE A 251 -16.89 16.29 8.12
C PHE A 251 -17.01 17.06 9.43
N ARG A 252 -18.09 17.83 9.56
CA ARG A 252 -18.48 18.48 10.81
C ARG A 252 -19.90 17.99 11.11
N PRO A 253 -20.09 17.26 12.25
CA PRO A 253 -21.45 16.91 12.65
C PRO A 253 -22.25 18.19 12.86
N ALA A 254 -23.43 18.26 12.26
CA ALA A 254 -24.39 19.30 12.60
C ALA A 254 -24.73 19.17 14.10
N LYS A 255 -24.72 20.30 14.80
CA LYS A 255 -25.12 20.35 16.22
C LYS A 255 -26.62 20.15 16.33
#